data_6d64302d1c29731f23b9c005fead7aae
#
_entry.id   6d64302d1c29731f23b9c005fead7aae
#
_cell.length_a   1.000
_cell.length_b   1.000
_cell.length_c   1.000
_cell.angle_alpha   90.00
_cell.angle_beta   90.00
_cell.angle_gamma   90.00
#
_symmetry.space_group_name_H-M   'P 1'
#
loop_
_entity.id
_entity.type
_entity.pdbx_description
1 polymer ?
#
loop_
_entity_poly.entity_id
_entity_poly.type
_entity_poly.pdbx_seq_one_letter_code
_entity_poly.pdbx_strand_id
1 'polypeptide(L)'
;FTIRCLNTSLSYSYMDIDIRQLYYPSDENNLWNRYIKDVSAATENLTASSRKFSRCTVSELDKRVREMLSLDYSYRQDGDVLIVDIRGSQDISRFVLRTHKKDIKSVSGGTYTTIEDGVYIITTTEKQIRITL
;
A
#
# COMPACT_ATOMS: atom_id res chain seq x y z
N PHE A 1 16.39 1.83 -8.95
CA PHE A 1 15.39 2.53 -9.78
C PHE A 1 13.99 1.94 -9.59
N THR A 2 13.81 0.65 -9.78
CA THR A 2 12.51 -0.07 -9.67
C THR A 2 11.81 0.17 -8.33
N ILE A 3 12.55 0.10 -7.22
CA ILE A 3 12.00 0.30 -5.86
C ILE A 3 11.45 1.72 -5.68
N ARG A 4 12.16 2.74 -6.18
CA ARG A 4 11.66 4.12 -6.14
C ARG A 4 10.40 4.30 -6.98
N CYS A 5 10.34 3.67 -8.15
CA CYS A 5 9.14 3.71 -8.98
C CYS A 5 7.94 3.06 -8.30
N LEU A 6 8.13 1.92 -7.61
CA LEU A 6 7.07 1.25 -6.85
C LEU A 6 6.56 2.12 -5.70
N ASN A 7 7.45 2.82 -4.99
CA ASN A 7 7.10 3.75 -3.92
C ASN A 7 6.23 4.92 -4.43
N THR A 8 6.60 5.50 -5.56
CA THR A 8 5.90 6.67 -6.12
C THR A 8 4.59 6.30 -6.78
N SER A 9 4.48 5.09 -7.35
CA SER A 9 3.27 4.60 -8.00
C SER A 9 2.27 3.93 -7.05
N LEU A 10 2.64 3.76 -5.76
CA LEU A 10 1.83 3.01 -4.78
C LEU A 10 1.51 1.58 -5.27
N SER A 11 2.45 0.99 -5.96
CA SER A 11 2.31 -0.29 -6.63
C SER A 11 2.79 -1.46 -5.76
N TYR A 12 2.77 -2.65 -6.30
CA TYR A 12 3.25 -3.86 -5.65
C TYR A 12 4.38 -4.50 -6.45
N SER A 13 5.14 -5.35 -5.78
CA SER A 13 6.14 -6.21 -6.41
C SER A 13 6.09 -7.60 -5.79
N TYR A 14 6.41 -8.59 -6.58
CA TYR A 14 6.60 -9.96 -6.13
C TYR A 14 8.00 -10.44 -6.54
N MET A 15 8.46 -11.47 -5.88
CA MET A 15 9.74 -12.10 -6.15
C MET A 15 9.54 -13.61 -6.21
N ASP A 16 9.87 -14.19 -7.34
CA ASP A 16 9.91 -15.64 -7.51
C ASP A 16 11.28 -16.18 -7.12
N ILE A 17 11.28 -17.26 -6.37
CA ILE A 17 12.50 -17.97 -5.95
C ILE A 17 12.48 -19.36 -6.57
N ASP A 18 13.44 -19.66 -7.40
CA ASP A 18 13.65 -21.02 -7.86
C ASP A 18 14.35 -21.85 -6.77
N ILE A 19 13.56 -22.70 -6.09
CA ILE A 19 14.06 -23.59 -5.02
C ILE A 19 15.21 -24.47 -5.47
N ARG A 20 15.32 -24.81 -6.75
CA ARG A 20 16.41 -25.61 -7.29
C ARG A 20 17.76 -24.90 -7.21
N GLN A 21 17.77 -23.57 -7.11
CA GLN A 21 18.98 -22.78 -6.92
C GLN A 21 19.43 -22.71 -5.46
N LEU A 22 18.65 -23.25 -4.53
CA LEU A 22 18.89 -23.22 -3.10
C LEU A 22 19.61 -24.48 -2.58
N TYR A 23 20.11 -25.31 -3.47
CA TYR A 23 20.75 -26.57 -3.10
C TYR A 23 22.17 -26.34 -2.53
N TYR A 24 22.48 -26.97 -1.38
CA TYR A 24 23.74 -26.92 -0.63
C TYR A 24 23.97 -25.66 0.23
N PRO A 25 23.33 -25.57 1.41
CA PRO A 25 23.52 -24.46 2.36
C PRO A 25 24.89 -24.47 3.08
N SER A 26 25.71 -25.51 2.92
CA SER A 26 26.99 -25.68 3.62
C SER A 26 28.16 -24.88 3.02
N ASP A 27 28.02 -24.33 1.84
CA ASP A 27 29.03 -23.47 1.21
C ASP A 27 28.71 -22.02 1.48
N GLU A 28 29.65 -21.28 2.09
CA GLU A 28 29.48 -19.84 2.36
C GLU A 28 29.22 -18.99 1.10
N ASN A 29 29.70 -19.45 -0.06
CA ASN A 29 29.51 -18.81 -1.35
C ASN A 29 28.33 -19.36 -2.15
N ASN A 30 27.50 -20.21 -1.56
CA ASN A 30 26.36 -20.76 -2.27
C ASN A 30 25.35 -19.68 -2.67
N LEU A 31 24.56 -19.99 -3.68
CA LEU A 31 23.54 -19.07 -4.19
C LEU A 31 22.52 -18.65 -3.14
N TRP A 32 22.22 -19.52 -2.16
CA TRP A 32 21.30 -19.22 -1.08
C TRP A 32 21.82 -18.10 -0.16
N ASN A 33 23.07 -18.22 0.30
CA ASN A 33 23.66 -17.22 1.19
C ASN A 33 23.81 -15.86 0.49
N ARG A 34 24.19 -15.86 -0.79
CA ARG A 34 24.22 -14.65 -1.61
C ARG A 34 22.81 -14.06 -1.78
N TYR A 35 21.85 -14.91 -2.11
CA TYR A 35 20.45 -14.50 -2.28
C TYR A 35 19.87 -13.89 -1.00
N ILE A 36 20.02 -14.55 0.15
CA ILE A 36 19.55 -14.02 1.44
C ILE A 36 20.18 -12.67 1.75
N LYS A 37 21.47 -12.52 1.49
CA LYS A 37 22.18 -11.26 1.69
C LYS A 37 21.59 -10.15 0.79
N ASP A 38 21.38 -10.43 -0.47
CA ASP A 38 20.85 -9.46 -1.44
C ASP A 38 19.39 -9.11 -1.14
N VAL A 39 18.56 -10.10 -0.79
CA VAL A 39 17.16 -9.88 -0.40
C VAL A 39 17.06 -9.11 0.91
N SER A 40 17.89 -9.44 1.91
CA SER A 40 17.92 -8.71 3.17
C SER A 40 18.31 -7.25 2.94
N ALA A 41 19.37 -7.00 2.18
CA ALA A 41 19.79 -5.65 1.85
C ALA A 41 18.73 -4.87 1.06
N ALA A 42 18.07 -5.52 0.09
CA ALA A 42 16.97 -4.92 -0.66
C ALA A 42 15.76 -4.60 0.24
N THR A 43 15.43 -5.52 1.16
CA THR A 43 14.32 -5.35 2.11
C THR A 43 14.62 -4.27 3.14
N GLU A 44 15.86 -4.20 3.64
CA GLU A 44 16.30 -3.13 4.54
C GLU A 44 16.24 -1.77 3.86
N ASN A 45 16.72 -1.66 2.63
CA ASN A 45 16.64 -0.43 1.84
C ASN A 45 15.17 -0.02 1.57
N LEU A 46 14.29 -0.98 1.31
CA LEU A 46 12.85 -0.75 1.15
C LEU A 46 12.24 -0.22 2.45
N THR A 47 12.53 -0.85 3.59
CA THR A 47 11.98 -0.45 4.89
C THR A 47 12.58 0.84 5.42
N ALA A 48 13.84 1.12 5.12
CA ALA A 48 14.49 2.38 5.49
C ALA A 48 13.98 3.56 4.67
N SER A 49 13.70 3.36 3.37
CA SER A 49 13.23 4.42 2.47
C SER A 49 11.71 4.63 2.50
N SER A 50 10.94 3.62 2.91
CA SER A 50 9.50 3.77 3.10
C SER A 50 8.99 2.80 4.17
N ARG A 51 8.65 3.33 5.32
CA ARG A 51 7.99 2.60 6.41
C ARG A 51 6.58 2.08 6.06
N LYS A 52 6.22 2.03 4.79
CA LYS A 52 4.83 1.94 4.30
C LYS A 52 4.55 0.71 3.46
N PHE A 53 5.55 -0.12 3.18
CA PHE A 53 5.33 -1.42 2.55
C PHE A 53 4.79 -2.42 3.57
N SER A 54 3.62 -2.98 3.29
CA SER A 54 3.11 -4.13 4.01
C SER A 54 3.45 -5.40 3.23
N ARG A 55 3.95 -6.40 3.94
CA ARG A 55 4.09 -7.75 3.39
C ARG A 55 2.70 -8.37 3.29
N CYS A 56 2.45 -9.08 2.21
CA CYS A 56 1.21 -9.83 2.04
C CYS A 56 1.47 -11.07 1.20
N THR A 57 0.60 -12.05 1.32
CA THR A 57 0.57 -13.21 0.43
C THR A 57 0.02 -12.81 -0.94
N VAL A 58 0.24 -13.64 -1.96
CA VAL A 58 -0.32 -13.42 -3.30
C VAL A 58 -1.86 -13.37 -3.25
N SER A 59 -2.48 -14.22 -2.43
CA SER A 59 -3.94 -14.25 -2.27
C SER A 59 -4.48 -12.98 -1.62
N GLU A 60 -3.78 -12.44 -0.63
CA GLU A 60 -4.14 -11.15 -0.02
C GLU A 60 -3.95 -9.98 -1.00
N LEU A 61 -2.90 -10.04 -1.81
CA LEU A 61 -2.66 -9.05 -2.85
C LEU A 61 -3.79 -9.07 -3.90
N ASP A 62 -4.14 -10.25 -4.43
CA ASP A 62 -5.25 -10.41 -5.38
C ASP A 62 -6.56 -9.88 -4.80
N LYS A 63 -6.86 -10.20 -3.55
CA LYS A 63 -8.03 -9.67 -2.85
C LYS A 63 -8.02 -8.14 -2.80
N ARG A 64 -6.91 -7.52 -2.40
CA ARG A 64 -6.77 -6.05 -2.32
C ARG A 64 -6.90 -5.38 -3.69
N VAL A 65 -6.33 -5.99 -4.73
CA VAL A 65 -6.44 -5.48 -6.11
C VAL A 65 -7.89 -5.53 -6.59
N ARG A 66 -8.60 -6.63 -6.35
CA ARG A 66 -10.04 -6.74 -6.70
C ARG A 66 -10.89 -5.76 -5.91
N GLU A 67 -10.63 -5.59 -4.62
CA GLU A 67 -11.28 -4.57 -3.79
C GLU A 67 -11.10 -3.17 -4.36
N MET A 68 -9.88 -2.82 -4.77
CA MET A 68 -9.58 -1.53 -5.38
C MET A 68 -10.27 -1.33 -6.74
N LEU A 69 -10.25 -2.37 -7.59
CA LEU A 69 -10.85 -2.31 -8.93
C LEU A 69 -12.39 -2.28 -8.90
N SER A 70 -13.01 -2.84 -7.86
CA SER A 70 -14.46 -2.84 -7.68
C SER A 70 -14.97 -1.64 -6.86
N LEU A 71 -14.09 -0.74 -6.44
CA LEU A 71 -14.45 0.47 -5.70
C LEU A 71 -15.19 1.44 -6.63
N ASP A 72 -16.48 1.62 -6.39
CA ASP A 72 -17.30 2.67 -6.99
C ASP A 72 -17.54 3.76 -5.96
N TYR A 73 -17.22 5.01 -6.30
CA TYR A 73 -17.36 6.13 -5.37
C TYR A 73 -17.76 7.41 -6.10
N SER A 74 -18.42 8.27 -5.37
CA SER A 74 -18.61 9.66 -5.75
C SER A 74 -18.17 10.57 -4.61
N TYR A 75 -17.77 11.77 -4.93
CA TYR A 75 -17.39 12.74 -3.92
C TYR A 75 -17.95 14.12 -4.22
N ARG A 76 -18.15 14.89 -3.16
CA ARG A 76 -18.48 16.31 -3.22
C ARG A 76 -17.68 17.05 -2.15
N GLN A 77 -17.35 18.28 -2.44
CA GLN A 77 -16.64 19.15 -1.51
C GLN A 77 -17.59 20.28 -1.06
N ASP A 78 -17.64 20.48 0.24
CA ASP A 78 -18.38 21.55 0.89
C ASP A 78 -17.42 22.33 1.81
N GLY A 79 -16.91 23.44 1.31
CA GLY A 79 -15.83 24.18 1.98
C GLY A 79 -14.57 23.36 2.16
N ASP A 80 -14.16 23.16 3.41
CA ASP A 80 -13.02 22.33 3.79
C ASP A 80 -13.41 20.86 4.05
N VAL A 81 -14.67 20.49 3.86
CA VAL A 81 -15.15 19.11 4.07
C VAL A 81 -15.33 18.40 2.75
N LEU A 82 -14.63 17.29 2.59
CA LEU A 82 -14.81 16.35 1.51
C LEU A 82 -15.74 15.21 1.98
N ILE A 83 -16.87 15.06 1.30
CA ILE A 83 -17.84 14.00 1.56
C ILE A 83 -17.66 12.95 0.45
N VAL A 84 -17.37 11.72 0.83
CA VAL A 84 -17.18 10.59 -0.11
C VAL A 84 -18.28 9.58 0.14
N ASP A 85 -19.06 9.28 -0.90
CA ASP A 85 -20.09 8.25 -0.92
C ASP A 85 -19.53 7.02 -1.64
N ILE A 86 -19.48 5.89 -0.96
CA ILE A 86 -18.93 4.63 -1.46
C ILE A 86 -20.08 3.72 -1.85
N ARG A 87 -20.07 3.29 -3.10
CA ARG A 87 -21.03 2.35 -3.67
C ARG A 87 -20.30 1.04 -3.94
N GLY A 88 -20.78 -0.04 -3.49
CA GLY A 88 -20.17 -1.35 -3.68
C GLY A 88 -20.43 -2.25 -2.49
N SER A 89 -20.24 -3.53 -2.68
CA SER A 89 -20.54 -4.58 -1.71
C SER A 89 -19.33 -4.95 -0.84
N GLN A 90 -18.37 -4.07 -0.67
CA GLN A 90 -17.14 -4.40 0.03
C GLN A 90 -17.24 -4.15 1.52
N ASP A 91 -16.71 -5.09 2.31
CA ASP A 91 -16.64 -4.95 3.77
C ASP A 91 -15.68 -3.83 4.18
N ILE A 92 -14.58 -3.66 3.44
CA ILE A 92 -13.58 -2.63 3.71
C ILE A 92 -13.22 -1.94 2.40
N SER A 93 -13.36 -0.63 2.37
CA SER A 93 -12.94 0.20 1.24
C SER A 93 -11.65 0.92 1.56
N ARG A 94 -10.71 0.91 0.61
CA ARG A 94 -9.42 1.61 0.71
C ARG A 94 -9.19 2.44 -0.53
N PHE A 95 -8.79 3.69 -0.34
CA PHE A 95 -8.43 4.57 -1.46
C PHE A 95 -7.36 5.58 -1.03
N VAL A 96 -6.70 6.15 -2.02
CA VAL A 96 -5.67 7.16 -1.81
C VAL A 96 -6.29 8.54 -2.00
N LEU A 97 -6.11 9.40 -1.00
CA LEU A 97 -6.48 10.81 -1.07
C LEU A 97 -5.21 11.65 -1.24
N ARG A 98 -5.20 12.53 -2.23
CA ARG A 98 -4.17 13.55 -2.44
C ARG A 98 -4.76 14.93 -2.21
N THR A 99 -4.21 15.68 -1.28
CA THR A 99 -4.78 16.95 -0.80
C THR A 99 -4.02 18.19 -1.25
N HIS A 100 -3.05 18.05 -2.17
CA HIS A 100 -2.25 19.19 -2.63
C HIS A 100 -1.69 20.06 -1.48
N LYS A 101 -1.09 19.42 -0.47
CA LYS A 101 -0.47 20.04 0.72
C LYS A 101 -1.43 20.50 1.84
N LYS A 102 -2.69 20.18 1.79
CA LYS A 102 -3.57 20.36 2.96
C LYS A 102 -3.48 19.13 3.85
N ASP A 103 -3.40 19.35 5.14
CA ASP A 103 -3.44 18.27 6.13
C ASP A 103 -4.87 17.86 6.44
N ILE A 104 -5.07 16.57 6.68
CA ILE A 104 -6.34 16.07 7.19
C ILE A 104 -6.45 16.43 8.67
N LYS A 105 -7.46 17.21 9.02
CA LYS A 105 -7.79 17.56 10.41
C LYS A 105 -8.58 16.44 11.09
N SER A 106 -9.54 15.85 10.39
CA SER A 106 -10.35 14.76 10.92
C SER A 106 -10.96 13.90 9.81
N VAL A 107 -11.24 12.64 10.14
CA VAL A 107 -12.01 11.71 9.31
C VAL A 107 -13.13 11.12 10.15
N SER A 108 -14.36 11.28 9.71
CA SER A 108 -15.55 10.66 10.32
C SER A 108 -16.02 9.51 9.43
N GLY A 109 -16.25 8.34 10.03
CA GLY A 109 -16.64 7.12 9.32
C GLY A 109 -15.46 6.31 8.76
N GLY A 110 -14.22 6.63 9.14
CA GLY A 110 -13.05 5.89 8.69
C GLY A 110 -11.79 6.26 9.43
N THR A 111 -10.67 5.68 8.98
CA THR A 111 -9.33 5.98 9.48
C THR A 111 -8.43 6.40 8.33
N TYR A 112 -7.33 7.07 8.65
CA TYR A 112 -6.33 7.42 7.63
C TYR A 112 -4.91 7.12 8.11
N THR A 113 -4.05 6.87 7.15
CA THR A 113 -2.61 6.71 7.35
C THR A 113 -1.89 7.64 6.38
N THR A 114 -1.01 8.47 6.90
CA THR A 114 -0.18 9.36 6.08
C THR A 114 0.91 8.54 5.38
N ILE A 115 1.02 8.69 4.07
CA ILE A 115 2.09 8.10 3.25
C ILE A 115 3.25 9.09 3.09
N GLU A 116 2.91 10.30 2.66
CA GLU A 116 3.81 11.44 2.49
C GLU A 116 2.98 12.73 2.62
N ASP A 117 3.61 13.89 2.58
CA ASP A 117 2.91 15.17 2.69
C ASP A 117 1.80 15.28 1.64
N GLY A 118 0.57 15.46 2.14
CA GLY A 118 -0.62 15.58 1.30
C GLY A 118 -1.07 14.29 0.63
N VAL A 119 -0.54 13.11 1.03
CA VAL A 119 -0.97 11.80 0.51
C VAL A 119 -1.34 10.86 1.64
N TYR A 120 -2.56 10.39 1.62
CA TYR A 120 -3.16 9.59 2.68
C TYR A 120 -3.83 8.34 2.12
N ILE A 121 -3.72 7.22 2.82
CA ILE A 121 -4.59 6.06 2.60
C ILE A 121 -5.76 6.18 3.55
N ILE A 122 -6.96 6.24 3.00
CA ILE A 122 -8.21 6.20 3.75
C ILE A 122 -8.71 4.76 3.78
N THR A 123 -9.12 4.31 4.96
CA THR A 123 -9.73 2.98 5.15
C THR A 123 -11.05 3.16 5.88
N THR A 124 -12.11 2.56 5.35
CA THR A 124 -13.46 2.66 5.91
C THR A 124 -14.26 1.39 5.68
N THR A 125 -15.20 1.13 6.60
CA THR A 125 -16.28 0.16 6.47
C THR A 125 -17.63 0.83 6.20
N GLU A 126 -17.67 2.17 6.29
CA GLU A 126 -18.88 2.95 6.10
C GLU A 126 -19.10 3.28 4.61
N LYS A 127 -20.36 3.44 4.24
CA LYS A 127 -20.74 3.83 2.87
C LYS A 127 -20.62 5.33 2.62
N GLN A 128 -20.50 6.12 3.65
CA GLN A 128 -20.26 7.57 3.56
C GLN A 128 -19.23 7.97 4.61
N ILE A 129 -18.25 8.73 4.19
CA ILE A 129 -17.26 9.32 5.07
C ILE A 129 -17.16 10.83 4.85
N ARG A 130 -16.71 11.52 5.89
CA ARG A 130 -16.43 12.98 5.84
C ARG A 130 -15.00 13.20 6.25
N ILE A 131 -14.27 13.94 5.42
CA ILE A 131 -12.86 14.27 5.61
C ILE A 131 -12.77 15.79 5.69
N THR A 132 -12.28 16.30 6.81
CA THR A 132 -12.03 17.74 6.99
C THR A 132 -10.56 18.02 6.70
N LEU A 133 -10.29 18.95 5.81
CA LEU A 133 -8.96 19.38 5.34
C LEU A 133 -8.52 20.68 6.03
#